data_ca56b650b6555d4cc61fef750a842726
#
_entry.id   ca56b650b6555d4cc61fef750a842726
#
_cell.length_a   1.000
_cell.length_b   1.000
_cell.length_c   1.000
_cell.angle_alpha   90.00
_cell.angle_beta   90.00
_cell.angle_gamma   90.00
#
_symmetry.space_group_name_H-M   'P 1'
#
loop_
_entity.id
_entity.type
_entity.pdbx_description
1 polymer ?
#
loop_
_entity_poly.entity_id
_entity_poly.type
_entity_poly.pdbx_seq_one_letter_code
_entity_poly.pdbx_strand_id
1 'polypeptide(L)'
;FSMLGDWCSDVIEDEQLRSLVVDGVIGGVGSVLSFVPLIVLLYLFISLLEDTGYMARAAFLIDRAMRALGLHGKSFIPMILGFGCNVPGIMAARTLDNEKDRLVTILACPFMSCGARLPVYTLLIAAFFGASGHGGTVLFGVYLLGIIISVCVALVLRHTTFKGEQDPFVMEMPPYHIPTLKGVLMHMWERTVLYLKKAG
;
A
#
# COMPACT_ATOMS: atom_id res chain seq x y z
N PHE A 1 14.10 7.06 -21.93
CA PHE A 1 15.07 6.22 -21.21
C PHE A 1 15.83 5.29 -22.15
N SER A 2 15.18 4.71 -23.19
CA SER A 2 15.86 3.89 -24.20
C SER A 2 17.00 4.63 -24.88
N MET A 3 16.80 5.88 -25.31
CA MET A 3 17.83 6.70 -25.96
C MET A 3 19.05 7.00 -25.06
N LEU A 4 18.84 7.15 -23.74
CA LEU A 4 19.94 7.29 -22.78
C LEU A 4 20.68 5.98 -22.57
N GLY A 5 19.96 4.84 -22.55
CA GLY A 5 20.55 3.50 -22.51
C GLY A 5 21.41 3.21 -23.72
N ASP A 6 20.92 3.54 -24.92
CA ASP A 6 21.64 3.33 -26.17
C ASP A 6 22.91 4.20 -26.24
N TRP A 7 22.84 5.47 -25.81
CA TRP A 7 24.01 6.36 -25.76
C TRP A 7 25.05 5.90 -24.74
N CYS A 8 24.65 5.43 -23.56
CA CYS A 8 25.58 4.85 -22.59
C CYS A 8 26.18 3.53 -23.05
N SER A 9 25.45 2.75 -23.86
CA SER A 9 25.97 1.50 -24.43
C SER A 9 27.06 1.70 -25.46
N ASP A 10 27.07 2.86 -26.14
CA ASP A 10 28.09 3.24 -27.14
C ASP A 10 29.37 3.79 -26.50
N VAL A 11 29.29 4.35 -25.28
CA VAL A 11 30.42 4.99 -24.59
C VAL A 11 31.20 4.01 -23.69
N ILE A 12 30.59 2.95 -23.22
CA ILE A 12 31.21 2.02 -22.28
C ILE A 12 31.62 0.72 -22.99
N GLU A 13 32.94 0.53 -23.16
CA GLU A 13 33.51 -0.68 -23.82
C GLU A 13 33.46 -1.94 -22.94
N ASP A 14 33.42 -1.79 -21.60
CA ASP A 14 33.35 -2.92 -20.67
C ASP A 14 31.92 -3.44 -20.54
N GLU A 15 31.70 -4.70 -20.96
CA GLU A 15 30.40 -5.35 -21.00
C GLU A 15 29.77 -5.48 -19.60
N GLN A 16 30.57 -5.71 -18.56
CA GLN A 16 30.08 -5.80 -17.17
C GLN A 16 29.68 -4.44 -16.61
N LEU A 17 30.47 -3.39 -16.88
CA LEU A 17 30.16 -2.03 -16.48
C LEU A 17 28.95 -1.48 -17.23
N ARG A 18 28.81 -1.80 -18.50
CA ARG A 18 27.66 -1.42 -19.33
C ARG A 18 26.37 -2.04 -18.80
N SER A 19 26.36 -3.34 -18.52
CA SER A 19 25.21 -4.03 -17.94
C SER A 19 24.81 -3.42 -16.57
N LEU A 20 25.80 -3.14 -15.71
CA LEU A 20 25.53 -2.53 -14.40
C LEU A 20 24.91 -1.13 -14.52
N VAL A 21 25.40 -0.30 -15.43
CA VAL A 21 24.91 1.08 -15.61
C VAL A 21 23.58 1.10 -16.36
N VAL A 22 23.44 0.37 -17.45
CA VAL A 22 22.23 0.39 -18.29
C VAL A 22 21.09 -0.36 -17.62
N ASP A 23 21.34 -1.61 -17.20
CA ASP A 23 20.29 -2.43 -16.61
C ASP A 23 20.07 -2.09 -15.13
N GLY A 24 21.13 -1.84 -14.38
CA GLY A 24 21.06 -1.51 -12.96
C GLY A 24 20.55 -0.10 -12.71
N VAL A 25 21.28 0.91 -13.19
CA VAL A 25 20.94 2.31 -12.85
C VAL A 25 19.82 2.84 -13.73
N ILE A 26 19.95 2.77 -15.06
CA ILE A 26 18.95 3.35 -15.97
C ILE A 26 17.66 2.54 -15.93
N GLY A 27 17.74 1.21 -15.95
CA GLY A 27 16.59 0.30 -15.80
C GLY A 27 15.92 0.44 -14.44
N GLY A 28 16.69 0.48 -13.36
CA GLY A 28 16.18 0.66 -11.99
C GLY A 28 15.49 2.00 -11.79
N VAL A 29 16.13 3.10 -12.15
CA VAL A 29 15.52 4.44 -12.07
C VAL A 29 14.31 4.55 -12.99
N GLY A 30 14.38 4.00 -14.21
CA GLY A 30 13.27 3.98 -15.15
C GLY A 30 12.05 3.23 -14.60
N SER A 31 12.25 2.09 -13.95
CA SER A 31 11.18 1.33 -13.33
C SER A 31 10.51 2.11 -12.18
N VAL A 32 11.28 2.75 -11.30
CA VAL A 32 10.75 3.59 -10.22
C VAL A 32 9.94 4.77 -10.78
N LEU A 33 10.47 5.46 -11.79
CA LEU A 33 9.77 6.58 -12.41
C LEU A 33 8.48 6.16 -13.13
N SER A 34 8.43 4.95 -13.68
CA SER A 34 7.23 4.38 -14.29
C SER A 34 6.08 4.19 -13.29
N PHE A 35 6.38 3.98 -12.00
CA PHE A 35 5.36 3.87 -10.94
C PHE A 35 4.87 5.22 -10.41
N VAL A 36 5.61 6.31 -10.64
CA VAL A 36 5.24 7.65 -10.12
C VAL A 36 3.85 8.09 -10.56
N PRO A 37 3.45 8.00 -11.83
CA PRO A 37 2.10 8.39 -12.25
C PRO A 37 1.00 7.60 -11.54
N LEU A 38 1.22 6.29 -11.33
CA LEU A 38 0.28 5.44 -10.62
C LEU A 38 0.14 5.85 -9.15
N ILE A 39 1.26 6.17 -8.51
CA ILE A 39 1.30 6.64 -7.12
C ILE A 39 0.60 7.99 -6.97
N VAL A 40 0.84 8.92 -7.91
CA VAL A 40 0.17 10.23 -7.95
C VAL A 40 -1.35 10.07 -8.04
N LEU A 41 -1.84 9.22 -8.95
CA LEU A 41 -3.26 8.92 -9.07
C LEU A 41 -3.82 8.28 -7.79
N LEU A 42 -3.09 7.33 -7.20
CA LEU A 42 -3.50 6.70 -5.94
C LEU A 42 -3.66 7.74 -4.83
N TYR A 43 -2.68 8.63 -4.64
CA TYR A 43 -2.75 9.68 -3.63
C TYR A 43 -3.85 10.69 -3.91
N LEU A 44 -4.14 10.99 -5.17
CA LEU A 44 -5.25 11.85 -5.56
C LEU A 44 -6.59 11.25 -5.13
N PHE A 45 -6.83 9.97 -5.42
CA PHE A 45 -8.06 9.29 -4.99
C PHE A 45 -8.18 9.18 -3.47
N ILE A 46 -7.08 8.86 -2.79
CA ILE A 46 -7.06 8.78 -1.32
C ILE A 46 -7.38 10.14 -0.72
N SER A 47 -6.75 11.23 -1.18
CA SER A 47 -7.02 12.58 -0.71
C SER A 47 -8.48 13.00 -0.95
N LEU A 48 -9.02 12.64 -2.11
CA LEU A 48 -10.43 12.91 -2.41
C LEU A 48 -11.38 12.20 -1.44
N LEU A 49 -11.13 10.91 -1.15
CA LEU A 49 -11.95 10.13 -0.20
C LEU A 49 -11.77 10.59 1.25
N GLU A 50 -10.58 11.04 1.62
CA GLU A 50 -10.29 11.59 2.95
C GLU A 50 -10.99 12.93 3.15
N ASP A 51 -10.87 13.85 2.19
CA ASP A 51 -11.46 15.21 2.26
C ASP A 51 -13.00 15.18 2.24
N THR A 52 -13.62 14.22 1.53
CA THR A 52 -15.08 14.05 1.54
C THR A 52 -15.63 13.53 2.86
N GLY A 53 -14.78 13.03 3.77
CA GLY A 53 -15.20 12.38 5.02
C GLY A 53 -15.79 10.98 4.83
N TYR A 54 -15.66 10.38 3.64
CA TYR A 54 -16.16 9.04 3.34
C TYR A 54 -15.45 7.97 4.17
N MET A 55 -14.13 8.12 4.37
CA MET A 55 -13.30 7.18 5.13
C MET A 55 -13.76 7.03 6.59
N ALA A 56 -14.15 8.13 7.25
CA ALA A 56 -14.63 8.09 8.62
C ALA A 56 -15.93 7.26 8.76
N ARG A 57 -16.84 7.38 7.79
CA ARG A 57 -18.09 6.61 7.77
C ARG A 57 -17.88 5.15 7.45
N ALA A 58 -16.98 4.83 6.51
CA ALA A 58 -16.60 3.46 6.23
C ALA A 58 -15.98 2.78 7.45
N ALA A 59 -15.11 3.47 8.19
CA ALA A 59 -14.54 2.99 9.43
C ALA A 59 -15.62 2.72 10.50
N PHE A 60 -16.60 3.61 10.64
CA PHE A 60 -17.71 3.42 11.58
C PHE A 60 -18.58 2.19 11.24
N LEU A 61 -18.89 1.98 9.97
CA LEU A 61 -19.69 0.83 9.53
C LEU A 61 -19.02 -0.51 9.85
N ILE A 62 -17.69 -0.56 9.72
CA ILE A 62 -16.90 -1.79 9.86
C ILE A 62 -16.31 -1.93 11.28
N ASP A 63 -16.48 -0.93 12.14
CA ASP A 63 -15.99 -0.93 13.52
C ASP A 63 -16.40 -2.20 14.29
N ARG A 64 -17.65 -2.65 14.11
CA ARG A 64 -18.14 -3.88 14.75
C ARG A 64 -17.33 -5.12 14.33
N ALA A 65 -16.98 -5.24 13.07
CA ALA A 65 -16.16 -6.34 12.56
C ALA A 65 -14.71 -6.23 13.03
N MET A 66 -14.16 -5.02 13.06
CA MET A 66 -12.80 -4.78 13.56
C MET A 66 -12.67 -5.08 15.04
N ARG A 67 -13.65 -4.74 15.86
CA ARG A 67 -13.69 -5.10 17.28
C ARG A 67 -13.73 -6.61 17.51
N ALA A 68 -14.43 -7.36 16.66
CA ALA A 68 -14.41 -8.83 16.73
C ALA A 68 -13.00 -9.39 16.50
N LEU A 69 -12.16 -8.69 15.73
CA LEU A 69 -10.73 -8.98 15.54
C LEU A 69 -9.83 -8.39 16.63
N GLY A 70 -10.39 -7.72 17.64
CA GLY A 70 -9.63 -7.07 18.70
C GLY A 70 -8.95 -5.77 18.26
N LEU A 71 -9.28 -5.22 17.10
CA LEU A 71 -8.73 -3.98 16.54
C LEU A 71 -9.74 -2.83 16.65
N HIS A 72 -9.22 -1.61 16.65
CA HIS A 72 -10.04 -0.41 16.61
C HIS A 72 -10.58 -0.17 15.18
N GLY A 73 -11.81 0.36 15.06
CA GLY A 73 -12.42 0.63 13.74
C GLY A 73 -11.57 1.52 12.82
N LYS A 74 -10.82 2.46 13.38
CA LYS A 74 -9.87 3.30 12.61
C LYS A 74 -8.75 2.49 11.94
N SER A 75 -8.41 1.29 12.42
CA SER A 75 -7.40 0.41 11.82
C SER A 75 -7.81 -0.15 10.46
N PHE A 76 -9.11 -0.14 10.16
CA PHE A 76 -9.63 -0.55 8.86
C PHE A 76 -9.12 0.33 7.71
N ILE A 77 -9.00 1.64 7.93
CA ILE A 77 -8.53 2.59 6.90
C ILE A 77 -7.11 2.23 6.41
N PRO A 78 -6.09 2.12 7.29
CA PRO A 78 -4.76 1.67 6.90
C PRO A 78 -4.76 0.30 6.20
N MET A 79 -5.57 -0.64 6.66
CA MET A 79 -5.62 -1.98 6.09
C MET A 79 -6.19 -1.97 4.67
N ILE A 80 -7.27 -1.24 4.41
CA ILE A 80 -7.81 -1.09 3.04
C ILE A 80 -6.81 -0.38 2.12
N LEU A 81 -6.17 0.68 2.60
CA LEU A 81 -5.13 1.37 1.83
C LEU A 81 -3.97 0.43 1.47
N GLY A 82 -3.66 -0.53 2.35
CA GLY A 82 -2.66 -1.58 2.13
C GLY A 82 -2.91 -2.44 0.88
N PHE A 83 -4.17 -2.66 0.47
CA PHE A 83 -4.48 -3.34 -0.80
C PHE A 83 -4.07 -2.51 -2.02
N GLY A 84 -4.16 -1.20 -1.95
CA GLY A 84 -3.68 -0.32 -3.01
C GLY A 84 -2.16 -0.20 -2.95
N CYS A 85 -1.66 0.29 -1.84
CA CYS A 85 -0.23 0.47 -1.58
C CYS A 85 0.06 0.41 -0.08
N ASN A 86 1.01 -0.44 0.34
CA ASN A 86 1.38 -0.58 1.75
C ASN A 86 2.00 0.69 2.33
N VAL A 87 2.65 1.52 1.52
CA VAL A 87 3.30 2.75 2.01
C VAL A 87 2.30 3.74 2.60
N PRO A 88 1.27 4.21 1.88
CA PRO A 88 0.24 5.06 2.47
C PRO A 88 -0.55 4.34 3.57
N GLY A 89 -0.75 3.03 3.48
CA GLY A 89 -1.37 2.24 4.54
C GLY A 89 -0.61 2.34 5.87
N ILE A 90 0.70 2.11 5.85
CA ILE A 90 1.56 2.23 7.04
C ILE A 90 1.64 3.68 7.53
N MET A 91 1.67 4.65 6.62
CA MET A 91 1.67 6.08 7.00
C MET A 91 0.34 6.48 7.66
N ALA A 92 -0.78 5.99 7.16
CA ALA A 92 -2.10 6.22 7.76
C ALA A 92 -2.24 5.51 9.12
N ALA A 93 -1.61 4.34 9.30
CA ALA A 93 -1.62 3.66 10.59
C ALA A 93 -0.96 4.47 11.72
N ARG A 94 -0.03 5.37 11.38
CA ARG A 94 0.63 6.25 12.36
C ARG A 94 -0.31 7.28 12.99
N THR A 95 -1.46 7.56 12.37
CA THR A 95 -2.47 8.48 12.91
C THR A 95 -3.38 7.84 13.96
N LEU A 96 -3.22 6.54 14.24
CA LEU A 96 -3.96 5.85 15.27
C LEU A 96 -3.49 6.31 16.66
N ASP A 97 -4.45 6.66 17.52
CA ASP A 97 -4.21 7.22 18.84
C ASP A 97 -3.57 6.18 19.79
N ASN A 98 -4.08 4.93 19.71
CA ASN A 98 -3.60 3.83 20.56
C ASN A 98 -2.31 3.23 19.97
N GLU A 99 -1.24 3.24 20.75
CA GLU A 99 0.07 2.73 20.33
C GLU A 99 0.06 1.24 20.00
N LYS A 100 -0.70 0.45 20.75
CA LYS A 100 -0.82 -1.01 20.52
C LYS A 100 -1.54 -1.31 19.22
N ASP A 101 -2.66 -0.66 18.97
CA ASP A 101 -3.42 -0.82 17.72
C ASP A 101 -2.63 -0.31 16.51
N ARG A 102 -1.87 0.77 16.69
CA ARG A 102 -0.95 1.30 15.69
C ARG A 102 0.12 0.29 15.29
N LEU A 103 0.80 -0.33 16.28
CA LEU A 103 1.85 -1.32 16.02
C LEU A 103 1.29 -2.57 15.36
N VAL A 104 0.16 -3.11 15.86
CA VAL A 104 -0.49 -4.28 15.26
C VAL A 104 -0.89 -4.00 13.81
N THR A 105 -1.47 -2.83 13.54
CA THR A 105 -1.89 -2.44 12.19
C THR A 105 -0.68 -2.29 11.25
N ILE A 106 0.41 -1.66 11.69
CA ILE A 106 1.64 -1.50 10.91
C ILE A 106 2.25 -2.87 10.58
N LEU A 107 2.24 -3.81 11.53
CA LEU A 107 2.78 -5.16 11.32
C LEU A 107 1.87 -6.02 10.44
N ALA A 108 0.57 -5.82 10.47
CA ALA A 108 -0.40 -6.56 9.65
C ALA A 108 -0.47 -6.05 8.19
N CYS A 109 -0.26 -4.75 7.97
CA CYS A 109 -0.32 -4.12 6.64
C CYS A 109 0.53 -4.81 5.55
N PRO A 110 1.80 -5.21 5.78
CA PRO A 110 2.64 -5.82 4.76
C PRO A 110 2.13 -7.18 4.25
N PHE A 111 1.28 -7.86 4.99
CA PHE A 111 0.66 -9.13 4.56
C PHE A 111 -0.50 -8.91 3.58
N MET A 112 -1.05 -7.69 3.53
CA MET A 112 -2.01 -7.32 2.49
C MET A 112 -1.30 -7.26 1.14
N SER A 113 -1.79 -8.02 0.16
CA SER A 113 -1.22 -8.02 -1.18
C SER A 113 -1.59 -6.74 -1.91
N CYS A 114 -0.61 -5.86 -2.13
CA CYS A 114 -0.81 -4.62 -2.86
C CYS A 114 -0.71 -4.80 -4.38
N GLY A 115 -1.23 -3.83 -5.14
CA GLY A 115 -1.21 -3.86 -6.60
C GLY A 115 0.18 -4.01 -7.23
N ALA A 116 1.23 -3.52 -6.56
CA ALA A 116 2.61 -3.66 -7.04
C ALA A 116 3.14 -5.11 -7.03
N ARG A 117 2.54 -6.01 -6.25
CA ARG A 117 2.89 -7.45 -6.24
C ARG A 117 2.21 -8.24 -7.36
N LEU A 118 1.18 -7.69 -7.96
CA LEU A 118 0.38 -8.36 -8.98
C LEU A 118 1.21 -8.82 -10.19
N PRO A 119 2.12 -8.01 -10.77
CA PRO A 119 2.99 -8.46 -11.86
C PRO A 119 3.88 -9.64 -11.48
N VAL A 120 4.39 -9.67 -10.23
CA VAL A 120 5.23 -10.78 -9.74
C VAL A 120 4.39 -12.05 -9.62
N TYR A 121 3.19 -11.96 -9.08
CA TYR A 121 2.28 -13.11 -8.97
C TYR A 121 1.87 -13.64 -10.34
N THR A 122 1.53 -12.76 -11.28
CA THR A 122 1.16 -13.17 -12.65
C THR A 122 2.32 -13.84 -13.37
N LEU A 123 3.54 -13.36 -13.19
CA LEU A 123 4.74 -13.96 -13.76
C LEU A 123 5.00 -15.36 -13.17
N LEU A 124 4.92 -15.51 -11.85
CA LEU A 124 5.09 -16.80 -11.19
C LEU A 124 3.99 -17.79 -11.59
N ILE A 125 2.74 -17.34 -11.65
CA ILE A 125 1.62 -18.17 -12.07
C ILE A 125 1.78 -18.59 -13.53
N ALA A 126 2.21 -17.69 -14.40
CA ALA A 126 2.47 -18.02 -15.80
C ALA A 126 3.61 -19.05 -15.93
N ALA A 127 4.66 -18.94 -15.12
CA ALA A 127 5.78 -19.86 -15.14
C ALA A 127 5.41 -21.28 -14.64
N PHE A 128 4.62 -21.37 -13.57
CA PHE A 128 4.30 -22.66 -12.94
C PHE A 128 2.98 -23.27 -13.41
N PHE A 129 2.01 -22.44 -13.79
CA PHE A 129 0.63 -22.86 -14.12
C PHE A 129 0.17 -22.44 -15.52
N GLY A 130 1.06 -21.93 -16.36
CA GLY A 130 0.72 -21.36 -17.67
C GLY A 130 -0.04 -22.28 -18.61
N ALA A 131 0.09 -23.60 -18.47
CA ALA A 131 -0.59 -24.59 -19.28
C ALA A 131 -1.97 -25.06 -18.73
N SER A 132 -2.30 -24.73 -17.46
CA SER A 132 -3.46 -25.32 -16.77
C SER A 132 -4.76 -24.52 -16.83
N GLY A 133 -4.75 -23.29 -17.33
CA GLY A 133 -5.94 -22.43 -17.39
C GLY A 133 -6.49 -21.95 -16.04
N HIS A 134 -5.89 -22.38 -14.93
CA HIS A 134 -6.35 -22.08 -13.57
C HIS A 134 -5.63 -20.87 -12.92
N GLY A 135 -4.91 -20.08 -13.69
CA GLY A 135 -4.11 -18.95 -13.18
C GLY A 135 -4.91 -17.94 -12.33
N GLY A 136 -6.16 -17.65 -12.76
CA GLY A 136 -7.04 -16.75 -12.01
C GLY A 136 -7.45 -17.29 -10.64
N THR A 137 -7.71 -18.59 -10.52
CA THR A 137 -8.06 -19.23 -9.26
C THR A 137 -6.88 -19.23 -8.28
N VAL A 138 -5.67 -19.48 -8.79
CA VAL A 138 -4.44 -19.42 -7.98
C VAL A 138 -4.18 -18.00 -7.50
N LEU A 139 -4.34 -17.00 -8.36
CA LEU A 139 -4.20 -15.59 -7.99
C LEU A 139 -5.18 -15.20 -6.89
N PHE A 140 -6.46 -15.56 -7.05
CA PHE A 140 -7.48 -15.32 -6.03
C PHE A 140 -7.11 -16.01 -4.69
N GLY A 141 -6.64 -17.26 -4.75
CA GLY A 141 -6.18 -18.00 -3.58
C GLY A 141 -5.03 -17.31 -2.84
N VAL A 142 -4.05 -16.76 -3.56
CA VAL A 142 -2.92 -16.02 -2.98
C VAL A 142 -3.39 -14.76 -2.27
N TYR A 143 -4.32 -14.00 -2.87
CA TYR A 143 -4.90 -12.81 -2.22
C TYR A 143 -5.69 -13.16 -0.96
N LEU A 144 -6.51 -14.19 -1.04
CA LEU A 144 -7.30 -14.67 0.10
C LEU A 144 -6.41 -15.18 1.24
N LEU A 145 -5.35 -15.90 0.90
CA LEU A 145 -4.33 -16.34 1.86
C LEU A 145 -3.64 -15.15 2.54
N GLY A 146 -3.29 -14.10 1.79
CA GLY A 146 -2.72 -12.87 2.33
C GLY A 146 -3.64 -12.19 3.37
N ILE A 147 -4.94 -12.13 3.09
CA ILE A 147 -5.93 -11.58 4.02
C ILE A 147 -6.00 -12.44 5.29
N ILE A 148 -6.09 -13.76 5.14
CA ILE A 148 -6.17 -14.69 6.28
C ILE A 148 -4.92 -14.55 7.16
N ILE A 149 -3.73 -14.52 6.57
CA ILE A 149 -2.47 -14.35 7.30
C ILE A 149 -2.45 -13.00 8.03
N SER A 150 -2.85 -11.91 7.37
CA SER A 150 -2.91 -10.58 7.98
C SER A 150 -3.82 -10.56 9.21
N VAL A 151 -5.01 -11.16 9.09
CA VAL A 151 -5.96 -11.29 10.21
C VAL A 151 -5.39 -12.17 11.31
N CYS A 152 -4.81 -13.32 10.99
CA CYS A 152 -4.17 -14.20 11.97
C CYS A 152 -3.03 -13.50 12.73
N VAL A 153 -2.16 -12.77 12.02
CA VAL A 153 -1.07 -12.01 12.64
C VAL A 153 -1.62 -10.94 13.58
N ALA A 154 -2.66 -10.21 13.16
CA ALA A 154 -3.30 -9.21 13.99
C ALA A 154 -3.88 -9.83 15.28
N LEU A 155 -4.61 -10.96 15.17
CA LEU A 155 -5.17 -11.68 16.30
C LEU A 155 -4.09 -12.22 17.25
N VAL A 156 -3.05 -12.84 16.71
CA VAL A 156 -1.95 -13.40 17.51
C VAL A 156 -1.24 -12.29 18.26
N LEU A 157 -0.87 -11.19 17.58
CA LEU A 157 -0.20 -10.05 18.23
C LEU A 157 -1.07 -9.42 19.32
N ARG A 158 -2.39 -9.30 19.07
CA ARG A 158 -3.31 -8.76 20.06
C ARG A 158 -3.45 -9.66 21.29
N HIS A 159 -3.48 -10.98 21.11
CA HIS A 159 -3.64 -11.93 22.21
C HIS A 159 -2.36 -12.19 23.00
N THR A 160 -1.21 -12.10 22.33
CA THR A 160 0.08 -12.43 22.96
C THR A 160 0.79 -11.19 23.53
N THR A 161 1.09 -10.23 22.66
CA THR A 161 2.02 -9.13 22.98
C THR A 161 1.30 -7.87 23.45
N PHE A 162 0.14 -7.55 22.86
CA PHE A 162 -0.55 -6.28 23.08
C PHE A 162 -1.89 -6.45 23.82
N LYS A 163 -1.90 -7.25 24.89
CA LYS A 163 -3.06 -7.40 25.77
C LYS A 163 -3.46 -6.06 26.40
N GLY A 164 -4.74 -5.71 26.37
CA GLY A 164 -5.28 -4.51 27.01
C GLY A 164 -6.74 -4.28 26.62
N GLU A 165 -7.39 -3.39 27.37
CA GLU A 165 -8.75 -2.95 27.09
C GLU A 165 -8.77 -2.18 25.77
N GLN A 166 -9.85 -2.34 25.02
CA GLN A 166 -10.08 -1.56 23.80
C GLN A 166 -10.61 -0.19 24.23
N ASP A 167 -9.97 0.86 23.75
CA ASP A 167 -10.50 2.19 23.95
C ASP A 167 -11.88 2.31 23.28
N PRO A 168 -12.84 2.98 23.94
CA PRO A 168 -14.15 3.20 23.33
C PRO A 168 -13.99 3.99 22.02
N PHE A 169 -14.67 3.53 20.98
CA PHE A 169 -14.66 4.21 19.70
C PHE A 169 -15.44 5.53 19.82
N VAL A 170 -14.71 6.60 20.04
CA VAL A 170 -15.24 7.96 19.98
C VAL A 170 -14.68 8.59 18.71
N MET A 171 -15.46 8.65 17.66
CA MET A 171 -15.10 9.33 16.43
C MET A 171 -16.16 10.39 16.15
N GLU A 172 -15.75 11.63 16.17
CA GLU A 172 -16.56 12.71 15.64
C GLU A 172 -16.73 12.51 14.15
N MET A 173 -17.97 12.41 13.68
CA MET A 173 -18.25 12.31 12.25
C MET A 173 -18.07 13.68 11.62
N PRO A 174 -17.03 13.91 10.81
CA PRO A 174 -16.89 15.18 10.12
C PRO A 174 -18.08 15.39 9.18
N PRO A 175 -18.61 16.63 9.08
CA PRO A 175 -19.62 16.95 8.09
C PRO A 175 -19.05 16.70 6.68
N TYR A 176 -19.94 16.42 5.71
CA TYR A 176 -19.52 16.32 4.32
C TYR A 176 -18.98 17.67 3.85
N HIS A 177 -17.74 17.67 3.42
CA HIS A 177 -17.14 18.82 2.75
C HIS A 177 -16.96 18.51 1.27
N ILE A 178 -17.27 19.48 0.42
CA ILE A 178 -16.90 19.40 -1.00
C ILE A 178 -15.39 19.68 -1.05
N PRO A 179 -14.59 18.72 -1.53
CA PRO A 179 -13.14 18.88 -1.56
C PRO A 179 -12.77 20.05 -2.47
N THR A 180 -11.91 20.95 -1.98
CA THR A 180 -11.39 22.03 -2.81
C THR A 180 -10.26 21.47 -3.68
N LEU A 181 -10.34 21.70 -4.98
CA LEU A 181 -9.34 21.22 -5.94
C LEU A 181 -7.92 21.61 -5.54
N LYS A 182 -7.74 22.80 -5.00
CA LYS A 182 -6.46 23.30 -4.51
C LYS A 182 -5.95 22.51 -3.30
N GLY A 183 -6.83 22.15 -2.35
CA GLY A 183 -6.48 21.33 -1.18
C GLY A 183 -6.04 19.93 -1.59
N VAL A 184 -6.84 19.26 -2.42
CA VAL A 184 -6.55 17.92 -2.93
C VAL A 184 -5.20 17.87 -3.66
N LEU A 185 -4.94 18.82 -4.56
CA LEU A 185 -3.66 18.90 -5.29
C LEU A 185 -2.47 19.15 -4.37
N MET A 186 -2.63 20.00 -3.35
CA MET A 186 -1.58 20.32 -2.39
C MET A 186 -1.24 19.10 -1.53
N HIS A 187 -2.23 18.41 -0.97
CA HIS A 187 -2.04 17.18 -0.21
C HIS A 187 -1.44 16.05 -1.03
N MET A 188 -1.92 15.88 -2.28
CA MET A 188 -1.34 14.94 -3.24
C MET A 188 0.15 15.22 -3.49
N TRP A 189 0.51 16.49 -3.74
CA TRP A 189 1.88 16.90 -4.01
C TRP A 189 2.81 16.67 -2.82
N GLU A 190 2.39 17.10 -1.63
CA GLU A 190 3.17 16.90 -0.41
C GLU A 190 3.44 15.41 -0.12
N ARG A 191 2.42 14.57 -0.25
CA ARG A 191 2.56 13.12 -0.03
C ARG A 191 3.43 12.46 -1.10
N THR A 192 3.32 12.87 -2.35
CA THR A 192 4.18 12.39 -3.44
C THR A 192 5.65 12.78 -3.24
N VAL A 193 5.91 14.02 -2.86
CA VAL A 193 7.28 14.49 -2.56
C VAL A 193 7.87 13.77 -1.36
N LEU A 194 7.08 13.55 -0.30
CA LEU A 194 7.51 12.78 0.87
C LEU A 194 7.84 11.32 0.50
N TYR A 195 7.04 10.71 -0.39
CA TYR A 195 7.31 9.37 -0.89
C TYR A 195 8.63 9.34 -1.66
N LEU A 196 8.83 10.25 -2.62
CA LEU A 196 10.05 10.32 -3.42
C LEU A 196 11.30 10.55 -2.56
N LYS A 197 11.23 11.42 -1.56
CA LYS A 197 12.33 11.64 -0.60
C LYS A 197 12.67 10.44 0.26
N LYS A 198 11.71 9.54 0.49
CA LYS A 198 11.93 8.32 1.28
C LYS A 198 12.33 7.12 0.43
N ALA A 199 11.97 7.12 -0.85
CA ALA A 199 12.30 6.05 -1.80
C ALA A 199 13.67 6.26 -2.48
N GLY A 200 14.17 7.50 -2.57
CA GLY A 200 15.50 7.87 -3.08
C GLY A 200 16.45 8.16 -1.96
#